data_6d006bd8d896ee2c5611797f9ac8491f
#
_entry.id   6d006bd8d896ee2c5611797f9ac8491f
#
_cell.length_a   1.000
_cell.length_b   1.000
_cell.length_c   1.000
_cell.angle_alpha   90.00
_cell.angle_beta   90.00
_cell.angle_gamma   90.00
#
_symmetry.space_group_name_H-M   'P 1'
#
loop_
_entity.id
_entity.type
_entity.pdbx_description
1 polymer ?
#
loop_
_entity_poly.entity_id
_entity_poly.type
_entity_poly.pdbx_seq_one_letter_code
_entity_poly.pdbx_strand_id
1 'polypeptide(L)'
;MELESVNEFVMANLSAIGSIILPNLGGWASGVYFAGQIRKEPGQKSWYDDLKKPCWNPPKWVFGPAWTVLYSSMGYASYIIYEECGGFQDEAVLPLTLYGGQLLLNWAWTPIFFGLKDFKLAFIEITVLQAAAWATTLSFFPISHKAGFFMLPYLAWLGYASSLSYYIWRNNPKTDGPTVREIKDEKSQ
;
A
#
# COMPACT_ATOMS: atom_id res chain seq x y z
N MET A 1 -21.59 34.17 14.26
CA MET A 1 -22.14 32.87 14.67
C MET A 1 -22.49 31.96 13.48
N GLU A 2 -23.37 32.36 12.52
CA GLU A 2 -23.68 31.52 11.36
C GLU A 2 -22.51 31.32 10.40
N LEU A 3 -21.74 32.38 10.08
CA LEU A 3 -20.55 32.29 9.20
C LEU A 3 -19.41 31.45 9.79
N GLU A 4 -19.21 31.47 11.09
CA GLU A 4 -18.20 30.65 11.76
C GLU A 4 -18.58 29.17 11.72
N SER A 5 -19.82 28.83 11.99
CA SER A 5 -20.31 27.44 11.91
C SER A 5 -20.25 26.87 10.49
N VAL A 6 -20.52 27.69 9.48
CA VAL A 6 -20.37 27.29 8.06
C VAL A 6 -18.91 27.06 7.71
N ASN A 7 -18.00 27.93 8.14
CA ASN A 7 -16.58 27.75 7.89
C ASN A 7 -16.02 26.51 8.59
N GLU A 8 -16.38 26.25 9.85
CA GLU A 8 -16.01 25.04 10.58
C GLU A 8 -16.52 23.78 9.86
N PHE A 9 -17.79 23.78 9.44
CA PHE A 9 -18.37 22.68 8.69
C PHE A 9 -17.64 22.44 7.34
N VAL A 10 -17.31 23.49 6.60
CA VAL A 10 -16.57 23.37 5.33
C VAL A 10 -15.17 22.86 5.56
N MET A 11 -14.44 23.36 6.56
CA MET A 11 -13.08 22.94 6.87
C MET A 11 -13.02 21.49 7.34
N ALA A 12 -13.94 21.04 8.19
CA ALA A 12 -14.04 19.65 8.65
C ALA A 12 -14.29 18.70 7.47
N ASN A 13 -15.20 19.06 6.55
CA ASN A 13 -15.44 18.25 5.35
C ASN A 13 -14.24 18.21 4.42
N LEU A 14 -13.52 19.32 4.21
CA LEU A 14 -12.32 19.34 3.40
C LEU A 14 -11.19 18.51 4.02
N SER A 15 -11.01 18.56 5.33
CA SER A 15 -10.02 17.74 6.06
C SER A 15 -10.34 16.24 5.93
N ALA A 16 -11.60 15.86 6.10
CA ALA A 16 -12.04 14.47 5.92
C ALA A 16 -11.81 13.98 4.49
N ILE A 17 -12.24 14.77 3.49
CA ILE A 17 -12.05 14.43 2.07
C ILE A 17 -10.56 14.34 1.72
N GLY A 18 -9.75 15.30 2.17
CA GLY A 18 -8.30 15.32 1.95
C GLY A 18 -7.61 14.09 2.53
N SER A 19 -7.96 13.73 3.78
CA SER A 19 -7.42 12.54 4.44
C SER A 19 -7.78 11.23 3.74
N ILE A 20 -8.98 11.15 3.14
CA ILE A 20 -9.40 9.98 2.36
C ILE A 20 -8.71 9.94 0.98
N ILE A 21 -8.58 11.08 0.31
CA ILE A 21 -8.02 11.15 -1.05
C ILE A 21 -6.51 10.92 -1.03
N LEU A 22 -5.78 11.52 -0.09
CA LEU A 22 -4.31 11.50 -0.04
C LEU A 22 -3.71 10.09 -0.15
N PRO A 23 -4.13 9.08 0.63
CA PRO A 23 -3.60 7.73 0.48
C PRO A 23 -3.87 7.12 -0.88
N ASN A 24 -5.04 7.41 -1.46
CA ASN A 24 -5.45 6.92 -2.77
C ASN A 24 -4.60 7.50 -3.90
N LEU A 25 -4.16 8.77 -3.82
CA LEU A 25 -3.34 9.40 -4.86
C LEU A 25 -2.06 8.62 -5.13
N GLY A 26 -1.32 8.23 -4.10
CA GLY A 26 -0.10 7.44 -4.25
C GLY A 26 -0.37 6.04 -4.81
N GLY A 27 -1.44 5.39 -4.34
CA GLY A 27 -1.87 4.09 -4.85
C GLY A 27 -2.29 4.14 -6.33
N TRP A 28 -3.09 5.12 -6.72
CA TRP A 28 -3.52 5.30 -8.11
C TRP A 28 -2.36 5.70 -9.02
N ALA A 29 -1.48 6.60 -8.58
CA ALA A 29 -0.29 6.99 -9.34
C ALA A 29 0.60 5.77 -9.64
N SER A 30 0.89 4.95 -8.62
CA SER A 30 1.64 3.71 -8.79
C SER A 30 0.89 2.72 -9.70
N GLY A 31 -0.41 2.55 -9.51
CA GLY A 31 -1.25 1.67 -10.32
C GLY A 31 -1.27 2.06 -11.81
N VAL A 32 -1.32 3.35 -12.12
CA VAL A 32 -1.25 3.86 -13.50
C VAL A 32 0.15 3.66 -14.08
N TYR A 33 1.19 4.03 -13.35
CA TYR A 33 2.58 3.94 -13.81
C TYR A 33 2.98 2.49 -14.15
N PHE A 34 2.62 1.53 -13.31
CA PHE A 34 2.95 0.12 -13.51
C PHE A 34 1.86 -0.68 -14.24
N ALA A 35 0.79 -0.04 -14.73
CA ALA A 35 -0.32 -0.72 -15.40
C ALA A 35 0.14 -1.60 -16.59
N GLY A 36 1.12 -1.15 -17.37
CA GLY A 36 1.67 -1.91 -18.50
C GLY A 36 2.38 -3.21 -18.12
N GLN A 37 2.80 -3.38 -16.85
CA GLN A 37 3.40 -4.61 -16.34
C GLN A 37 2.36 -5.64 -15.88
N ILE A 38 1.15 -5.18 -15.58
CA ILE A 38 0.05 -5.99 -15.06
C ILE A 38 -0.99 -6.27 -16.16
N ARG A 39 -1.23 -5.28 -17.03
CA ARG A 39 -2.25 -5.32 -18.09
C ARG A 39 -1.56 -5.36 -19.45
N LYS A 40 -2.01 -6.25 -20.30
CA LYS A 40 -1.66 -6.34 -21.71
C LYS A 40 -2.94 -6.38 -22.53
N GLU A 41 -2.83 -6.23 -23.86
CA GLU A 41 -3.95 -6.40 -24.76
C GLU A 41 -4.56 -7.81 -24.67
N PRO A 42 -5.83 -7.99 -25.03
CA PRO A 42 -6.46 -9.30 -25.02
C PRO A 42 -5.63 -10.32 -25.81
N GLY A 43 -5.28 -11.43 -25.15
CA GLY A 43 -4.45 -12.49 -25.73
C GLY A 43 -2.93 -12.39 -25.47
N GLN A 44 -2.43 -11.29 -24.91
CA GLN A 44 -1.02 -11.18 -24.52
C GLN A 44 -0.83 -11.42 -23.01
N LYS A 45 0.19 -12.22 -22.66
CA LYS A 45 0.62 -12.38 -21.26
C LYS A 45 1.41 -11.17 -20.78
N SER A 46 1.12 -10.70 -19.57
CA SER A 46 1.93 -9.69 -18.91
C SER A 46 3.09 -10.36 -18.15
N TRP A 47 4.15 -9.62 -17.86
CA TRP A 47 5.22 -10.12 -17.00
C TRP A 47 4.71 -10.71 -15.67
N TYR A 48 3.69 -10.10 -15.07
CA TYR A 48 3.07 -10.60 -13.83
C TYR A 48 2.38 -11.95 -14.05
N ASP A 49 1.91 -12.27 -15.27
CA ASP A 49 1.27 -13.56 -15.56
C ASP A 49 2.27 -14.72 -15.55
N ASP A 50 3.52 -14.45 -15.93
CA ASP A 50 4.58 -15.46 -15.99
C ASP A 50 5.11 -15.85 -14.61
N LEU A 51 4.81 -15.08 -13.57
CA LEU A 51 5.19 -15.40 -12.20
C LEU A 51 4.46 -16.64 -11.68
N LYS A 52 5.19 -17.50 -10.97
CA LYS A 52 4.61 -18.60 -10.19
C LYS A 52 3.88 -18.02 -8.98
N LYS A 53 2.55 -18.11 -9.00
CA LYS A 53 1.64 -17.61 -7.97
C LYS A 53 0.88 -18.77 -7.32
N PRO A 54 0.46 -18.65 -6.06
CA PRO A 54 -0.35 -19.67 -5.40
C PRO A 54 -1.74 -19.76 -6.05
N CYS A 55 -2.42 -20.90 -5.89
CA CYS A 55 -3.78 -21.11 -6.42
C CYS A 55 -4.82 -20.16 -5.79
N TRP A 56 -4.51 -19.61 -4.61
CA TRP A 56 -5.36 -18.63 -3.93
C TRP A 56 -5.01 -17.17 -4.26
N ASN A 57 -4.14 -16.92 -5.28
CA ASN A 57 -3.88 -15.55 -5.75
C ASN A 57 -5.15 -14.94 -6.34
N PRO A 58 -5.55 -13.72 -5.91
CA PRO A 58 -6.79 -13.13 -6.40
C PRO A 58 -6.65 -12.71 -7.86
N PRO A 59 -7.75 -12.63 -8.58
CA PRO A 59 -7.77 -12.04 -9.91
C PRO A 59 -7.24 -10.59 -9.87
N LYS A 60 -6.51 -10.17 -10.91
CA LYS A 60 -5.86 -8.85 -10.98
C LYS A 60 -6.80 -7.67 -10.73
N TRP A 61 -8.05 -7.78 -11.15
CA TRP A 61 -9.04 -6.72 -10.99
C TRP A 61 -9.43 -6.47 -9.53
N VAL A 62 -9.24 -7.43 -8.63
CA VAL A 62 -9.57 -7.30 -7.21
C VAL A 62 -8.66 -6.29 -6.50
N PHE A 63 -7.38 -6.21 -6.91
CA PHE A 63 -6.40 -5.35 -6.23
C PHE A 63 -6.80 -3.87 -6.25
N GLY A 64 -7.26 -3.34 -7.39
CA GLY A 64 -7.63 -1.92 -7.51
C GLY A 64 -8.75 -1.52 -6.53
N PRO A 65 -9.94 -2.13 -6.60
CA PRO A 65 -11.02 -1.85 -5.66
C PRO A 65 -10.65 -2.11 -4.19
N ALA A 66 -9.95 -3.21 -3.90
CA ALA A 66 -9.54 -3.53 -2.54
C ALA A 66 -8.64 -2.43 -1.95
N TRP A 67 -7.60 -2.02 -2.66
CA TRP A 67 -6.72 -0.94 -2.20
C TRP A 67 -7.44 0.40 -2.06
N THR A 68 -8.36 0.72 -2.97
CA THR A 68 -9.15 1.96 -2.87
C THR A 68 -9.99 1.98 -1.58
N VAL A 69 -10.66 0.87 -1.25
CA VAL A 69 -11.43 0.76 0.00
C VAL A 69 -10.52 0.87 1.22
N LEU A 70 -9.38 0.19 1.21
CA LEU A 70 -8.43 0.18 2.32
C LEU A 70 -7.77 1.55 2.55
N TYR A 71 -7.33 2.20 1.47
CA TYR A 71 -6.80 3.56 1.53
C TYR A 71 -7.83 4.56 2.05
N SER A 72 -9.08 4.43 1.61
CA SER A 72 -10.16 5.29 2.10
C SER A 72 -10.46 5.03 3.59
N SER A 73 -10.46 3.77 4.01
CA SER A 73 -10.68 3.38 5.40
C SER A 73 -9.60 3.93 6.33
N MET A 74 -8.31 3.73 5.96
CA MET A 74 -7.21 4.22 6.81
C MET A 74 -7.08 5.76 6.76
N GLY A 75 -7.41 6.39 5.62
CA GLY A 75 -7.46 7.83 5.50
C GLY A 75 -8.54 8.43 6.42
N TYR A 76 -9.71 7.81 6.44
CA TYR A 76 -10.77 8.21 7.38
C TYR A 76 -10.36 7.97 8.84
N ALA A 77 -9.66 6.88 9.14
CA ALA A 77 -9.12 6.63 10.48
C ALA A 77 -8.16 7.75 10.93
N SER A 78 -7.27 8.20 10.04
CA SER A 78 -6.34 9.30 10.37
C SER A 78 -7.07 10.63 10.59
N TYR A 79 -8.15 10.88 9.84
CA TYR A 79 -9.01 12.03 10.08
C TYR A 79 -9.68 12.00 11.47
N ILE A 80 -10.19 10.85 11.88
CA ILE A 80 -10.76 10.70 13.23
C ILE A 80 -9.73 11.05 14.31
N ILE A 81 -8.48 10.60 14.17
CA ILE A 81 -7.42 10.94 15.12
C ILE A 81 -7.15 12.44 15.14
N TYR A 82 -7.09 13.07 13.96
CA TYR A 82 -6.91 14.52 13.83
C TYR A 82 -8.03 15.28 14.55
N GLU A 83 -9.28 14.89 14.37
CA GLU A 83 -10.45 15.54 15.00
C GLU A 83 -10.48 15.33 16.52
N GLU A 84 -10.29 14.10 16.99
CA GLU A 84 -10.33 13.76 18.42
C GLU A 84 -9.24 14.48 19.22
N CYS A 85 -8.08 14.74 18.58
CA CYS A 85 -6.97 15.50 19.19
C CYS A 85 -7.12 17.03 19.03
N GLY A 86 -8.16 17.54 18.36
CA GLY A 86 -8.31 18.97 18.09
C GLY A 86 -7.27 19.52 17.09
N GLY A 87 -6.84 18.72 16.10
CA GLY A 87 -5.86 19.07 15.09
C GLY A 87 -4.49 18.42 15.32
N PHE A 88 -3.42 19.08 14.83
CA PHE A 88 -2.04 18.64 15.02
C PHE A 88 -1.48 19.03 16.40
N GLN A 89 -2.15 18.61 17.47
CA GLN A 89 -1.68 18.79 18.85
C GLN A 89 -0.69 17.67 19.24
N ASP A 90 0.01 17.84 20.35
CA ASP A 90 1.06 16.91 20.81
C ASP A 90 0.60 15.45 20.86
N GLU A 91 -0.65 15.20 21.22
CA GLU A 91 -1.24 13.87 21.29
C GLU A 91 -1.42 13.22 19.91
N ALA A 92 -1.62 14.03 18.86
CA ALA A 92 -1.78 13.58 17.49
C ALA A 92 -0.44 13.31 16.79
N VAL A 93 0.65 13.93 17.25
CA VAL A 93 1.96 13.91 16.55
C VAL A 93 2.46 12.49 16.35
N LEU A 94 2.55 11.70 17.40
CA LEU A 94 3.05 10.32 17.29
C LEU A 94 2.15 9.44 16.40
N PRO A 95 0.83 9.35 16.62
CA PRO A 95 -0.05 8.53 15.79
C PRO A 95 -0.05 8.92 14.32
N LEU A 96 -0.12 10.21 14.01
CA LEU A 96 -0.14 10.68 12.61
C LEU A 96 1.24 10.58 11.94
N THR A 97 2.35 10.68 12.69
CA THR A 97 3.69 10.41 12.17
C THR A 97 3.86 8.94 11.81
N LEU A 98 3.42 8.03 12.69
CA LEU A 98 3.41 6.59 12.39
C LEU A 98 2.54 6.27 11.18
N TYR A 99 1.37 6.91 11.09
CA TYR A 99 0.49 6.78 9.92
C TYR A 99 1.16 7.25 8.63
N GLY A 100 1.79 8.42 8.63
CA GLY A 100 2.53 8.94 7.47
C GLY A 100 3.69 8.02 7.07
N GLY A 101 4.46 7.54 8.04
CA GLY A 101 5.58 6.63 7.82
C GLY A 101 5.15 5.31 7.18
N GLN A 102 4.11 4.66 7.70
CA GLN A 102 3.59 3.43 7.12
C GLN A 102 2.96 3.65 5.73
N LEU A 103 2.37 4.82 5.47
CA LEU A 103 1.83 5.16 4.16
C LEU A 103 2.94 5.32 3.11
N LEU A 104 4.06 5.92 3.46
CA LEU A 104 5.24 6.02 2.59
C LEU A 104 5.81 4.64 2.26
N LEU A 105 5.93 3.76 3.24
CA LEU A 105 6.32 2.36 3.03
C LEU A 105 5.33 1.67 2.08
N ASN A 106 4.04 1.83 2.31
CA ASN A 106 3.02 1.22 1.46
C ASN A 106 3.15 1.65 -0.01
N TRP A 107 3.40 2.94 -0.27
CA TRP A 107 3.63 3.43 -1.63
C TRP A 107 4.95 2.93 -2.23
N ALA A 108 5.97 2.71 -1.41
CA ALA A 108 7.27 2.20 -1.85
C ALA A 108 7.22 0.74 -2.32
N TRP A 109 6.27 -0.06 -1.82
CA TRP A 109 6.18 -1.47 -2.17
C TRP A 109 6.00 -1.70 -3.68
N THR A 110 5.11 -0.94 -4.32
CA THR A 110 4.80 -1.10 -5.74
C THR A 110 6.01 -0.88 -6.66
N PRO A 111 6.80 0.19 -6.53
CA PRO A 111 8.03 0.36 -7.30
C PRO A 111 9.09 -0.72 -6.98
N ILE A 112 9.18 -1.21 -5.77
CA ILE A 112 10.11 -2.29 -5.42
C ILE A 112 9.69 -3.58 -6.14
N PHE A 113 8.42 -3.96 -6.07
CA PHE A 113 7.93 -5.20 -6.64
C PHE A 113 7.90 -5.18 -8.17
N PHE A 114 7.32 -4.14 -8.79
CA PHE A 114 7.13 -4.02 -10.24
C PHE A 114 8.30 -3.33 -10.95
N GLY A 115 8.94 -2.36 -10.30
CA GLY A 115 10.06 -1.60 -10.87
C GLY A 115 11.38 -2.36 -10.77
N LEU A 116 11.82 -2.64 -9.54
CA LEU A 116 13.08 -3.34 -9.29
C LEU A 116 12.97 -4.85 -9.54
N LYS A 117 11.76 -5.40 -9.50
CA LYS A 117 11.50 -6.86 -9.61
C LYS A 117 12.28 -7.66 -8.58
N ASP A 118 12.57 -7.05 -7.43
CA ASP A 118 13.25 -7.69 -6.31
C ASP A 118 12.23 -8.24 -5.31
N PHE A 119 11.86 -9.51 -5.48
CA PHE A 119 10.83 -10.16 -4.66
C PHE A 119 11.26 -10.35 -3.20
N LYS A 120 12.58 -10.52 -2.96
CA LYS A 120 13.11 -10.61 -1.60
C LYS A 120 12.98 -9.27 -0.88
N LEU A 121 13.40 -8.20 -1.54
CA LEU A 121 13.28 -6.85 -0.98
C LEU A 121 11.82 -6.47 -0.78
N ALA A 122 10.94 -6.78 -1.74
CA ALA A 122 9.51 -6.54 -1.62
C ALA A 122 8.87 -7.30 -0.45
N PHE A 123 9.33 -8.53 -0.17
CA PHE A 123 8.87 -9.29 1.00
C PHE A 123 9.38 -8.69 2.32
N ILE A 124 10.63 -8.27 2.38
CA ILE A 124 11.20 -7.60 3.57
C ILE A 124 10.44 -6.29 3.83
N GLU A 125 10.23 -5.50 2.79
CA GLU A 125 9.56 -4.21 2.87
C GLU A 125 8.12 -4.36 3.38
N ILE A 126 7.31 -5.27 2.81
CA ILE A 126 5.93 -5.46 3.27
C ILE A 126 5.86 -6.02 4.70
N THR A 127 6.89 -6.73 5.16
CA THR A 127 6.99 -7.18 6.55
C THR A 127 7.25 -6.01 7.50
N VAL A 128 8.11 -5.08 7.12
CA VAL A 128 8.35 -3.82 7.85
C VAL A 128 7.08 -2.95 7.85
N LEU A 129 6.44 -2.83 6.69
CA LEU A 129 5.16 -2.14 6.54
C LEU A 129 4.08 -2.73 7.47
N GLN A 130 3.97 -4.05 7.54
CA GLN A 130 3.04 -4.74 8.43
C GLN A 130 3.29 -4.35 9.90
N ALA A 131 4.55 -4.32 10.33
CA ALA A 131 4.90 -3.91 11.69
C ALA A 131 4.57 -2.42 11.95
N ALA A 132 4.87 -1.54 11.00
CA ALA A 132 4.54 -0.11 11.09
C ALA A 132 3.01 0.13 11.12
N ALA A 133 2.24 -0.62 10.33
CA ALA A 133 0.78 -0.56 10.34
C ALA A 133 0.18 -1.03 11.67
N TRP A 134 0.76 -2.07 12.30
CA TRP A 134 0.39 -2.48 13.65
C TRP A 134 0.70 -1.39 14.68
N ALA A 135 1.90 -0.79 14.63
CA ALA A 135 2.27 0.30 15.53
C ALA A 135 1.30 1.50 15.39
N THR A 136 0.96 1.87 14.16
CA THR A 136 -0.06 2.91 13.87
C THR A 136 -1.41 2.54 14.48
N THR A 137 -1.89 1.32 14.25
CA THR A 137 -3.20 0.88 14.76
C THR A 137 -3.24 0.90 16.30
N LEU A 138 -2.18 0.39 16.92
CA LEU A 138 -2.07 0.39 18.39
C LEU A 138 -2.00 1.81 18.98
N SER A 139 -1.40 2.77 18.26
CA SER A 139 -1.37 4.17 18.69
C SER A 139 -2.72 4.89 18.51
N PHE A 140 -3.58 4.40 17.60
CA PHE A 140 -4.92 4.95 17.37
C PHE A 140 -5.92 4.53 18.44
N PHE A 141 -5.84 3.30 18.94
CA PHE A 141 -6.82 2.74 19.88
C PHE A 141 -6.99 3.55 21.17
N PRO A 142 -5.93 4.06 21.84
CA PRO A 142 -6.08 4.88 23.06
C PRO A 142 -6.84 6.20 22.81
N ILE A 143 -6.77 6.75 21.60
CA ILE A 143 -7.41 8.01 21.22
C ILE A 143 -8.83 7.73 20.74
N SER A 144 -8.99 6.78 19.82
CA SER A 144 -10.29 6.44 19.24
C SER A 144 -10.38 4.96 18.86
N HIS A 145 -11.21 4.20 19.58
CA HIS A 145 -11.49 2.81 19.21
C HIS A 145 -12.04 2.71 17.78
N LYS A 146 -12.85 3.69 17.34
CA LYS A 146 -13.40 3.76 16.00
C LYS A 146 -12.29 3.83 14.97
N ALA A 147 -11.31 4.72 15.15
CA ALA A 147 -10.15 4.83 14.25
C ALA A 147 -9.35 3.51 14.21
N GLY A 148 -9.09 2.91 15.37
CA GLY A 148 -8.43 1.60 15.46
C GLY A 148 -9.16 0.51 14.67
N PHE A 149 -10.49 0.43 14.78
CA PHE A 149 -11.29 -0.55 14.04
C PHE A 149 -11.26 -0.33 12.52
N PHE A 150 -11.19 0.92 12.03
CA PHE A 150 -11.04 1.22 10.61
C PHE A 150 -9.69 0.76 10.04
N MET A 151 -8.68 0.55 10.87
CA MET A 151 -7.38 0.01 10.45
C MET A 151 -7.36 -1.53 10.32
N LEU A 152 -8.26 -2.27 10.98
CA LEU A 152 -8.21 -3.73 11.03
C LEU A 152 -8.34 -4.41 9.65
N PRO A 153 -9.24 -3.99 8.74
CA PRO A 153 -9.31 -4.58 7.40
C PRO A 153 -7.99 -4.41 6.62
N TYR A 154 -7.30 -3.28 6.80
CA TYR A 154 -6.01 -3.04 6.20
C TYR A 154 -4.92 -3.97 6.76
N LEU A 155 -4.87 -4.17 8.08
CA LEU A 155 -3.93 -5.13 8.70
C LEU A 155 -4.15 -6.56 8.20
N ALA A 156 -5.40 -6.98 8.08
CA ALA A 156 -5.74 -8.30 7.56
C ALA A 156 -5.30 -8.46 6.09
N TRP A 157 -5.52 -7.43 5.27
CA TRP A 157 -5.08 -7.42 3.87
C TRP A 157 -3.56 -7.43 3.74
N LEU A 158 -2.84 -6.68 4.57
CA LEU A 158 -1.38 -6.70 4.58
C LEU A 158 -0.83 -8.09 4.96
N GLY A 159 -1.42 -8.76 5.94
CA GLY A 159 -1.05 -10.14 6.29
C GLY A 159 -1.23 -11.10 5.12
N TYR A 160 -2.35 -10.96 4.41
CA TYR A 160 -2.60 -11.71 3.19
C TYR A 160 -1.59 -11.37 2.08
N ALA A 161 -1.34 -10.08 1.82
CA ALA A 161 -0.38 -9.62 0.81
C ALA A 161 1.07 -10.03 1.16
N SER A 162 1.42 -10.06 2.44
CA SER A 162 2.73 -10.56 2.92
C SER A 162 2.91 -12.04 2.61
N SER A 163 1.86 -12.85 2.79
CA SER A 163 1.89 -14.28 2.44
C SER A 163 2.04 -14.50 0.93
N LEU A 164 1.38 -13.68 0.10
CA LEU A 164 1.55 -13.67 -1.35
C LEU A 164 2.98 -13.30 -1.76
N SER A 165 3.52 -12.22 -1.18
CA SER A 165 4.89 -11.76 -1.42
C SER A 165 5.91 -12.83 -1.07
N TYR A 166 5.74 -13.49 0.08
CA TYR A 166 6.57 -14.62 0.50
C TYR A 166 6.55 -15.76 -0.51
N TYR A 167 5.34 -16.19 -0.93
CA TYR A 167 5.19 -17.26 -1.91
C TYR A 167 5.87 -16.92 -3.24
N ILE A 168 5.65 -15.68 -3.74
CA ILE A 168 6.26 -15.23 -5.00
C ILE A 168 7.79 -15.21 -4.87
N TRP A 169 8.34 -14.68 -3.80
CA TRP A 169 9.78 -14.70 -3.56
C TRP A 169 10.35 -16.10 -3.57
N ARG A 170 9.73 -17.05 -2.86
CA ARG A 170 10.24 -18.42 -2.73
C ARG A 170 10.17 -19.23 -4.02
N ASN A 171 9.21 -18.95 -4.88
CA ASN A 171 8.95 -19.75 -6.07
C ASN A 171 9.42 -19.08 -7.38
N ASN A 172 9.93 -17.84 -7.32
CA ASN A 172 10.49 -17.12 -8.45
C ASN A 172 11.89 -16.60 -8.06
N PRO A 173 12.90 -17.47 -7.94
CA PRO A 173 14.27 -17.01 -7.70
C PRO A 173 14.65 -16.04 -8.82
N LYS A 174 15.45 -14.99 -8.49
CA LYS A 174 16.06 -14.17 -9.53
C LYS A 174 16.80 -15.13 -10.46
N THR A 175 16.40 -15.22 -11.70
CA THR A 175 17.27 -15.69 -12.76
C THR A 175 18.35 -14.62 -12.80
N ASP A 176 19.53 -14.89 -12.23
CA ASP A 176 20.71 -14.10 -12.54
C ASP A 176 20.72 -14.00 -14.05
N GLY A 177 20.78 -12.77 -14.57
CA GLY A 177 20.77 -12.53 -16.02
C GLY A 177 21.79 -13.43 -16.70
N PRO A 178 21.73 -13.62 -18.03
CA PRO A 178 22.51 -14.65 -18.73
C PRO A 178 23.92 -14.68 -18.19
N THR A 179 24.31 -15.84 -17.72
CA THR A 179 25.63 -16.04 -17.11
C THR A 179 26.68 -15.62 -18.12
N VAL A 180 27.80 -15.09 -17.64
CA VAL A 180 28.95 -14.69 -18.52
C VAL A 180 29.32 -15.77 -19.53
N ARG A 181 28.94 -17.03 -19.28
CA ARG A 181 29.05 -18.15 -20.22
C ARG A 181 28.06 -18.05 -21.38
N GLU A 182 26.78 -17.77 -21.13
CA GLU A 182 25.76 -17.66 -22.20
C GLU A 182 26.02 -16.48 -23.12
N ILE A 183 26.51 -15.35 -22.57
CA ILE A 183 26.93 -14.18 -23.37
C ILE A 183 28.18 -14.48 -24.24
N LYS A 184 29.05 -15.38 -23.81
CA LYS A 184 30.21 -15.81 -24.58
C LYS A 184 29.83 -16.75 -25.73
N ASP A 185 28.89 -17.64 -25.49
CA ASP A 185 28.44 -18.60 -26.50
C ASP A 185 27.60 -17.95 -27.59
N GLU A 186 26.83 -16.89 -27.26
CA GLU A 186 26.07 -16.10 -28.22
C GLU A 186 26.98 -15.20 -29.14
N LYS A 187 28.16 -14.81 -28.63
CA LYS A 187 29.15 -14.04 -29.41
C LYS A 187 30.13 -14.90 -30.19
N SER A 188 30.06 -16.22 -30.06
CA SER A 188 30.93 -17.16 -30.77
C SER A 188 30.22 -17.93 -31.91
N GLN A 189 28.95 -17.59 -32.18
CA GLN A 189 28.18 -18.00 -33.36
C GLN A 189 28.04 -16.85 -34.34
#